data_d620a97ff1c752c18b7641500f6e9970
#
_entry.id   d620a97ff1c752c18b7641500f6e9970
#
_cell.length_a   1.000
_cell.length_b   1.000
_cell.length_c   1.000
_cell.angle_alpha   90.00
_cell.angle_beta   90.00
_cell.angle_gamma   90.00
#
_symmetry.space_group_name_H-M   'P 1'
#
loop_
_entity.id
_entity.type
_entity.pdbx_description
1 polymer ?
#
loop_
_entity_poly.entity_id
_entity_poly.type
_entity_poly.pdbx_seq_one_letter_code
_entity_poly.pdbx_strand_id
1 'polypeptide(L)'
;LIALGNRMITEVKEIQALGAFDKHDRVTASDMLGFKKQLVFPTHSLHMPFSPSSKISDKLRYGGARAHNRHMSDFCSIDDRLMGVAAIPFENPELALQEVQWSLDNGLEAMWVPHRLAGERSPTHIDFNPIWALLQEAKVPVVFHVGGNPLQLKPEWSNNGRGATRDWMGG
;
A
#
# COMPACT_ATOMS: atom_id res chain seq x y z
N LEU A 1 -10.09 -13.26 18.78
CA LEU A 1 -9.59 -12.06 18.09
C LEU A 1 -10.73 -11.30 17.41
N ILE A 2 -11.59 -11.96 16.60
CA ILE A 2 -12.72 -11.29 15.91
C ILE A 2 -13.69 -10.66 16.92
N ALA A 3 -14.09 -11.38 17.96
CA ALA A 3 -14.99 -10.85 19.01
C ALA A 3 -14.36 -9.67 19.76
N LEU A 4 -13.05 -9.70 20.04
CA LEU A 4 -12.34 -8.58 20.66
C LEU A 4 -12.26 -7.38 19.73
N GLY A 5 -12.01 -7.60 18.45
CA GLY A 5 -12.02 -6.54 17.43
C GLY A 5 -13.39 -5.87 17.32
N ASN A 6 -14.46 -6.63 17.29
CA ASN A 6 -15.82 -6.10 17.23
C ASN A 6 -16.14 -5.25 18.49
N ARG A 7 -15.76 -5.70 19.68
CA ARG A 7 -15.96 -4.91 20.90
C ARG A 7 -15.17 -3.60 20.88
N MET A 8 -13.93 -3.62 20.41
CA MET A 8 -13.12 -2.39 20.25
C MET A 8 -13.80 -1.37 19.35
N ILE A 9 -14.47 -1.83 18.29
CA ILE A 9 -15.14 -0.97 17.32
C ILE A 9 -16.47 -0.49 17.91
N THR A 10 -17.30 -1.39 18.40
CA THR A 10 -18.68 -1.08 18.80
C THR A 10 -18.77 -0.42 20.18
N GLU A 11 -17.89 -0.76 21.12
CA GLU A 11 -17.98 -0.30 22.52
C GLU A 11 -16.95 0.78 22.87
N VAL A 12 -15.82 0.87 22.15
CA VAL A 12 -14.73 1.80 22.50
C VAL A 12 -14.60 2.93 21.49
N LYS A 13 -14.71 2.65 20.21
CA LYS A 13 -14.54 3.66 19.15
C LYS A 13 -15.85 4.20 18.61
N GLU A 14 -16.92 3.45 18.68
CA GLU A 14 -18.26 3.83 18.25
C GLU A 14 -18.25 4.57 16.89
N ILE A 15 -18.81 5.78 16.85
CA ILE A 15 -18.89 6.59 15.63
C ILE A 15 -17.52 6.95 15.03
N GLN A 16 -16.45 6.96 15.82
CA GLN A 16 -15.09 7.21 15.32
C GLN A 16 -14.56 6.08 14.42
N ALA A 17 -15.15 4.90 14.50
CA ALA A 17 -14.82 3.77 13.63
C ALA A 17 -15.86 3.57 12.51
N LEU A 18 -16.80 4.48 12.34
CA LEU A 18 -17.80 4.38 11.30
C LEU A 18 -17.14 4.23 9.93
N GLY A 19 -17.48 3.17 9.22
CA GLY A 19 -16.92 2.84 7.91
C GLY A 19 -15.47 2.33 7.95
N ALA A 20 -14.95 1.91 9.10
CA ALA A 20 -13.62 1.32 9.16
C ALA A 20 -13.57 -0.10 8.59
N PHE A 21 -14.68 -0.85 8.65
CA PHE A 21 -14.75 -2.26 8.28
C PHE A 21 -15.95 -2.59 7.38
N ASP A 22 -17.02 -1.82 7.47
CA ASP A 22 -18.20 -1.97 6.62
C ASP A 22 -18.18 -0.92 5.52
N LYS A 23 -18.32 -1.37 4.27
CA LYS A 23 -18.27 -0.50 3.10
C LYS A 23 -19.48 0.42 2.99
N HIS A 24 -20.67 -0.01 3.44
CA HIS A 24 -21.87 0.83 3.44
C HIS A 24 -21.77 1.95 4.48
N ASP A 25 -21.26 1.62 5.68
CA ASP A 25 -20.95 2.62 6.69
C ASP A 25 -19.89 3.62 6.21
N ARG A 26 -18.95 3.18 5.36
CA ARG A 26 -17.93 4.08 4.78
C ARG A 26 -18.56 5.14 3.87
N VAL A 27 -19.57 4.79 3.09
CA VAL A 27 -20.32 5.75 2.27
C VAL A 27 -21.00 6.78 3.16
N THR A 28 -21.69 6.32 4.20
CA THR A 28 -22.33 7.19 5.20
C THR A 28 -21.31 8.14 5.86
N ALA A 29 -20.17 7.62 6.27
CA ALA A 29 -19.09 8.43 6.87
C ALA A 29 -18.56 9.48 5.86
N SER A 30 -18.43 9.13 4.60
CA SER A 30 -17.99 10.05 3.53
C SER A 30 -19.00 11.17 3.30
N ASP A 31 -20.30 10.88 3.38
CA ASP A 31 -21.37 11.87 3.30
C ASP A 31 -21.33 12.83 4.48
N MET A 32 -21.21 12.30 5.70
CA MET A 32 -21.14 13.09 6.92
C MET A 32 -19.92 14.02 6.96
N LEU A 33 -18.79 13.58 6.42
CA LEU A 33 -17.54 14.35 6.37
C LEU A 33 -17.44 15.27 5.16
N GLY A 34 -18.33 15.14 4.19
CA GLY A 34 -18.35 15.96 2.98
C GLY A 34 -17.17 15.71 2.02
N PHE A 35 -16.61 14.52 2.02
CA PHE A 35 -15.50 14.19 1.12
C PHE A 35 -15.99 13.98 -0.32
N LYS A 36 -15.27 14.59 -1.26
CA LYS A 36 -15.47 14.34 -2.68
C LYS A 36 -14.75 13.09 -3.15
N LYS A 37 -13.57 12.81 -2.59
CA LYS A 37 -12.76 11.62 -2.85
C LYS A 37 -11.92 11.27 -1.62
N GLN A 38 -11.66 10.00 -1.43
CA GLN A 38 -10.86 9.45 -0.34
C GLN A 38 -9.89 8.41 -0.86
N LEU A 39 -8.61 8.53 -0.51
CA LEU A 39 -7.69 7.40 -0.60
C LEU A 39 -7.89 6.49 0.61
N VAL A 40 -8.26 5.24 0.35
CA VAL A 40 -8.49 4.23 1.41
C VAL A 40 -7.24 3.39 1.57
N PHE A 41 -6.55 3.59 2.69
CA PHE A 41 -5.30 2.89 3.01
C PHE A 41 -5.53 1.63 3.85
N PRO A 42 -4.67 0.62 3.68
CA PRO A 42 -4.66 -0.56 4.52
C PRO A 42 -4.05 -0.24 5.89
N THR A 43 -4.84 -0.26 6.96
CA THR A 43 -4.36 0.12 8.30
C THR A 43 -3.32 -0.85 8.87
N HIS A 44 -3.55 -2.16 8.75
CA HIS A 44 -2.71 -3.18 9.36
C HIS A 44 -1.65 -3.77 8.45
N SER A 45 -1.85 -3.75 7.14
CA SER A 45 -0.91 -4.31 6.17
C SER A 45 0.33 -3.44 5.94
N LEU A 46 0.39 -2.24 6.54
CA LEU A 46 1.60 -1.43 6.61
C LEU A 46 2.72 -2.08 7.48
N HIS A 47 2.38 -3.07 8.29
CA HIS A 47 3.29 -3.78 9.17
C HIS A 47 3.51 -5.23 8.72
N MET A 48 3.02 -6.20 9.44
CA MET A 48 3.11 -7.62 9.10
C MET A 48 1.87 -8.06 8.31
N PRO A 49 2.01 -8.88 7.28
CA PRO A 49 3.18 -9.60 6.76
C PRO A 49 4.02 -8.82 5.74
N PHE A 50 3.64 -7.60 5.37
CA PHE A 50 4.25 -6.85 4.27
C PHE A 50 5.50 -6.06 4.66
N SER A 51 5.91 -6.10 5.94
CA SER A 51 7.14 -5.47 6.37
C SER A 51 8.34 -6.05 5.62
N PRO A 52 9.19 -5.21 5.00
CA PRO A 52 10.42 -5.67 4.34
C PRO A 52 11.36 -6.46 5.26
N SER A 53 11.24 -6.28 6.57
CA SER A 53 12.02 -7.02 7.57
C SER A 53 11.44 -8.39 7.91
N SER A 54 10.24 -8.72 7.45
CA SER A 54 9.63 -10.02 7.76
C SER A 54 10.26 -11.13 6.92
N LYS A 55 10.75 -12.17 7.61
CA LYS A 55 11.36 -13.36 6.99
C LYS A 55 10.29 -14.38 6.58
N ILE A 56 9.31 -13.95 5.81
CA ILE A 56 8.28 -14.84 5.26
C ILE A 56 8.59 -15.19 3.80
N SER A 57 8.08 -16.33 3.34
CA SER A 57 8.22 -16.71 1.94
C SER A 57 7.44 -15.78 1.01
N ASP A 58 7.88 -15.68 -0.25
CA ASP A 58 7.16 -14.93 -1.29
C ASP A 58 5.71 -15.40 -1.43
N LYS A 59 5.47 -16.71 -1.31
CA LYS A 59 4.12 -17.27 -1.34
C LYS A 59 3.20 -16.66 -0.28
N LEU A 60 3.68 -16.49 0.93
CA LEU A 60 2.90 -15.88 2.02
C LEU A 60 2.77 -14.37 1.84
N ARG A 61 3.86 -13.71 1.45
CA ARG A 61 3.89 -12.27 1.24
C ARG A 61 2.93 -11.83 0.14
N TYR A 62 3.05 -12.41 -1.04
CA TYR A 62 2.18 -12.06 -2.18
C TYR A 62 0.79 -12.66 -2.07
N GLY A 63 0.63 -13.80 -1.41
CA GLY A 63 -0.69 -14.33 -1.05
C GLY A 63 -1.46 -13.40 -0.11
N GLY A 64 -0.77 -12.85 0.88
CA GLY A 64 -1.33 -11.84 1.79
C GLY A 64 -1.65 -10.52 1.08
N ALA A 65 -0.75 -10.01 0.24
CA ALA A 65 -0.98 -8.82 -0.57
C ALA A 65 -2.22 -9.01 -1.47
N ARG A 66 -2.31 -10.12 -2.18
CA ARG A 66 -3.44 -10.44 -3.03
C ARG A 66 -4.76 -10.52 -2.25
N ALA A 67 -4.78 -11.16 -1.09
CA ALA A 67 -5.96 -11.24 -0.24
C ALA A 67 -6.41 -9.84 0.22
N HIS A 68 -5.45 -8.99 0.64
CA HIS A 68 -5.73 -7.62 1.01
C HIS A 68 -6.26 -6.80 -0.17
N ASN A 69 -5.60 -6.86 -1.33
CA ASN A 69 -5.96 -6.07 -2.50
C ASN A 69 -7.35 -6.46 -3.05
N ARG A 70 -7.71 -7.75 -3.00
CA ARG A 70 -9.07 -8.22 -3.31
C ARG A 70 -10.11 -7.62 -2.37
N HIS A 71 -9.82 -7.60 -1.07
CA HIS A 71 -10.73 -6.98 -0.11
C HIS A 71 -10.86 -5.48 -0.35
N MET A 72 -9.74 -4.80 -0.61
CA MET A 72 -9.72 -3.36 -0.90
C MET A 72 -10.52 -3.02 -2.17
N SER A 73 -10.37 -3.82 -3.23
CA SER A 73 -11.14 -3.69 -4.46
C SER A 73 -12.64 -3.84 -4.18
N ASP A 74 -13.06 -4.90 -3.46
CA ASP A 74 -14.47 -5.08 -3.08
C ASP A 74 -14.98 -3.95 -2.18
N PHE A 75 -14.20 -3.56 -1.19
CA PHE A 75 -14.57 -2.50 -0.24
C PHE A 75 -14.82 -1.16 -0.93
N CYS A 76 -13.97 -0.79 -1.89
CA CYS A 76 -14.07 0.50 -2.58
C CYS A 76 -15.04 0.48 -3.76
N SER A 77 -15.46 -0.69 -4.26
CA SER A 77 -16.32 -0.82 -5.44
C SER A 77 -17.73 -0.24 -5.29
N ILE A 78 -18.16 0.06 -4.08
CA ILE A 78 -19.52 0.49 -3.76
C ILE A 78 -19.76 1.98 -4.05
N ASP A 79 -18.70 2.80 -4.11
CA ASP A 79 -18.80 4.25 -4.29
C ASP A 79 -17.54 4.79 -4.97
N ASP A 80 -17.70 5.50 -6.08
CA ASP A 80 -16.61 6.07 -6.90
C ASP A 80 -15.76 7.11 -6.15
N ARG A 81 -16.18 7.55 -4.98
CA ARG A 81 -15.39 8.42 -4.11
C ARG A 81 -14.30 7.68 -3.34
N LEU A 82 -14.41 6.35 -3.24
CA LEU A 82 -13.48 5.50 -2.50
C LEU A 82 -12.39 4.97 -3.44
N MET A 83 -11.24 5.58 -3.40
CA MET A 83 -10.07 5.18 -4.18
C MET A 83 -9.23 4.18 -3.38
N GLY A 84 -9.33 2.90 -3.73
CA GLY A 84 -8.60 1.84 -3.03
C GLY A 84 -7.10 1.89 -3.29
N VAL A 85 -6.30 1.83 -2.22
CA VAL A 85 -4.85 1.77 -2.29
C VAL A 85 -4.39 0.31 -2.18
N ALA A 86 -3.77 -0.20 -3.24
CA ALA A 86 -3.17 -1.52 -3.25
C ALA A 86 -1.88 -1.57 -2.41
N ALA A 87 -1.63 -2.67 -1.74
CA ALA A 87 -0.36 -2.94 -1.08
C ALA A 87 0.53 -3.80 -2.00
N ILE A 88 1.68 -3.27 -2.40
CA ILE A 88 2.59 -3.92 -3.33
C ILE A 88 3.94 -4.21 -2.66
N PRO A 89 4.23 -5.45 -2.28
CA PRO A 89 5.57 -5.85 -1.85
C PRO A 89 6.57 -5.79 -3.01
N PHE A 90 7.81 -5.40 -2.74
CA PHE A 90 8.87 -5.24 -3.75
C PHE A 90 10.00 -6.25 -3.62
N GLU A 91 9.89 -7.26 -2.75
CA GLU A 91 10.96 -8.24 -2.53
C GLU A 91 11.26 -9.08 -3.77
N ASN A 92 10.25 -9.32 -4.61
CA ASN A 92 10.38 -10.02 -5.88
C ASN A 92 9.78 -9.17 -7.00
N PRO A 93 10.60 -8.62 -7.93
CA PRO A 93 10.13 -7.70 -8.97
C PRO A 93 9.07 -8.29 -9.90
N GLU A 94 9.19 -9.59 -10.24
CA GLU A 94 8.24 -10.26 -11.14
C GLU A 94 6.86 -10.42 -10.47
N LEU A 95 6.85 -10.87 -9.22
CA LEU A 95 5.61 -11.01 -8.46
C LEU A 95 4.99 -9.64 -8.14
N ALA A 96 5.82 -8.64 -7.89
CA ALA A 96 5.35 -7.27 -7.69
C ALA A 96 4.67 -6.73 -8.96
N LEU A 97 5.26 -6.94 -10.13
CA LEU A 97 4.65 -6.53 -11.41
C LEU A 97 3.30 -7.21 -11.65
N GLN A 98 3.22 -8.53 -11.38
CA GLN A 98 1.96 -9.27 -11.48
C GLN A 98 0.88 -8.73 -10.51
N GLU A 99 1.28 -8.35 -9.29
CA GLU A 99 0.35 -7.80 -8.31
C GLU A 99 -0.13 -6.38 -8.68
N VAL A 100 0.76 -5.56 -9.25
CA VAL A 100 0.39 -4.25 -9.80
C VAL A 100 -0.61 -4.42 -10.94
N GLN A 101 -0.31 -5.29 -11.91
CA GLN A 101 -1.22 -5.55 -13.04
C GLN A 101 -2.59 -6.00 -12.54
N TRP A 102 -2.61 -6.99 -11.63
CA TRP A 102 -3.87 -7.47 -11.06
C TRP A 102 -4.65 -6.34 -10.37
N SER A 103 -3.97 -5.48 -9.63
CA SER A 103 -4.59 -4.36 -8.90
C SER A 103 -5.22 -3.34 -9.85
N LEU A 104 -4.53 -3.02 -10.94
CA LEU A 104 -5.06 -2.14 -12.00
C LEU A 104 -6.30 -2.76 -12.67
N ASP A 105 -6.23 -4.04 -13.03
CA ASP A 105 -7.33 -4.76 -13.68
C ASP A 105 -8.57 -4.90 -12.79
N ASN A 106 -8.40 -4.72 -11.47
CA ASN A 106 -9.47 -4.83 -10.48
C ASN A 106 -9.84 -3.48 -9.83
N GLY A 107 -9.52 -2.36 -10.48
CA GLY A 107 -10.03 -1.04 -10.12
C GLY A 107 -9.37 -0.38 -8.91
N LEU A 108 -8.16 -0.79 -8.52
CA LEU A 108 -7.40 -0.09 -7.50
C LEU A 108 -6.69 1.13 -8.11
N GLU A 109 -6.91 2.29 -7.51
CA GLU A 109 -6.57 3.58 -8.12
C GLU A 109 -5.29 4.21 -7.56
N ALA A 110 -4.62 3.58 -6.62
CA ALA A 110 -3.32 3.99 -6.10
C ALA A 110 -2.52 2.78 -5.63
N MET A 111 -1.19 2.86 -5.73
CA MET A 111 -0.29 1.78 -5.32
C MET A 111 0.60 2.24 -4.18
N TRP A 112 0.42 1.63 -3.01
CA TRP A 112 1.37 1.79 -1.91
C TRP A 112 2.55 0.86 -2.11
N VAL A 113 3.73 1.47 -2.16
CA VAL A 113 5.00 0.77 -2.31
C VAL A 113 5.91 1.05 -1.11
N PRO A 114 6.82 0.13 -0.75
CA PRO A 114 7.72 0.36 0.35
C PRO A 114 8.66 1.54 0.04
N HIS A 115 8.87 2.41 1.03
CA HIS A 115 9.86 3.48 1.00
C HIS A 115 11.25 3.03 1.49
N ARG A 116 11.38 1.75 1.82
CA ARG A 116 12.61 1.11 2.32
C ARG A 116 13.11 0.09 1.33
N LEU A 117 14.32 -0.45 1.61
CA LEU A 117 14.82 -1.58 0.85
C LEU A 117 13.84 -2.75 0.90
N ALA A 118 13.57 -3.29 -0.25
CA ALA A 118 12.89 -4.56 -0.42
C ALA A 118 13.94 -5.62 -0.76
N GLY A 119 14.25 -6.46 0.20
CA GLY A 119 15.45 -7.28 0.14
C GLY A 119 16.71 -6.40 0.17
N GLU A 120 17.54 -6.49 -0.87
CA GLU A 120 18.75 -5.68 -1.03
C GLU A 120 18.58 -4.52 -2.04
N ARG A 121 17.38 -4.39 -2.63
CA ARG A 121 17.10 -3.40 -3.68
C ARG A 121 16.41 -2.18 -3.14
N SER A 122 16.90 -1.02 -3.55
CA SER A 122 16.15 0.24 -3.40
C SER A 122 14.91 0.21 -4.30
N PRO A 123 13.83 0.91 -3.96
CA PRO A 123 12.67 1.07 -4.86
C PRO A 123 13.03 1.72 -6.20
N THR A 124 14.18 2.39 -6.28
CA THR A 124 14.71 3.00 -7.52
C THR A 124 15.59 2.04 -8.33
N HIS A 125 15.75 0.79 -7.92
CA HIS A 125 16.53 -0.19 -8.65
C HIS A 125 15.96 -0.46 -10.04
N ILE A 126 16.85 -0.70 -11.01
CA ILE A 126 16.48 -0.88 -12.42
C ILE A 126 15.48 -2.04 -12.65
N ASP A 127 15.50 -3.06 -11.81
CA ASP A 127 14.58 -4.20 -11.87
C ASP A 127 13.11 -3.79 -11.71
N PHE A 128 12.85 -2.61 -11.12
CA PHE A 128 11.49 -2.08 -10.94
C PHE A 128 11.03 -1.16 -12.07
N ASN A 129 11.88 -0.91 -13.08
CA ASN A 129 11.49 -0.08 -14.22
C ASN A 129 10.20 -0.55 -14.92
N PRO A 130 9.94 -1.87 -15.11
CA PRO A 130 8.68 -2.32 -15.68
C PRO A 130 7.45 -1.92 -14.85
N ILE A 131 7.58 -1.92 -13.53
CA ILE A 131 6.51 -1.48 -12.61
C ILE A 131 6.25 0.01 -12.77
N TRP A 132 7.31 0.82 -12.78
CA TRP A 132 7.20 2.26 -12.93
C TRP A 132 6.61 2.65 -14.29
N ALA A 133 7.01 1.97 -15.36
CA ALA A 133 6.47 2.17 -16.71
C ALA A 133 4.96 1.85 -16.75
N LEU A 134 4.54 0.72 -16.18
CA LEU A 134 3.15 0.31 -16.11
C LEU A 134 2.28 1.34 -15.35
N LEU A 135 2.76 1.80 -14.19
CA LEU A 135 2.03 2.79 -13.38
C LEU A 135 1.96 4.16 -14.08
N GLN A 136 3.02 4.55 -14.79
CA GLN A 136 3.03 5.77 -15.60
C GLN A 136 2.03 5.69 -16.75
N GLU A 137 1.98 4.57 -17.47
CA GLU A 137 1.03 4.34 -18.55
C GLU A 137 -0.41 4.35 -18.05
N ALA A 138 -0.67 3.67 -16.93
CA ALA A 138 -1.97 3.65 -16.28
C ALA A 138 -2.35 4.99 -15.62
N LYS A 139 -1.41 5.93 -15.47
CA LYS A 139 -1.60 7.23 -14.77
C LYS A 139 -2.07 7.07 -13.33
N VAL A 140 -1.62 6.02 -12.67
CA VAL A 140 -1.99 5.69 -11.29
C VAL A 140 -0.92 6.23 -10.33
N PRO A 141 -1.31 6.96 -9.28
CA PRO A 141 -0.37 7.51 -8.31
C PRO A 141 0.30 6.43 -7.48
N VAL A 142 1.58 6.64 -7.21
CA VAL A 142 2.35 5.88 -6.23
C VAL A 142 2.30 6.61 -4.90
N VAL A 143 2.02 5.88 -3.83
CA VAL A 143 1.96 6.41 -2.48
C VAL A 143 3.01 5.77 -1.58
N PHE A 144 3.68 6.62 -0.81
CA PHE A 144 4.61 6.22 0.23
C PHE A 144 3.99 6.58 1.59
N HIS A 145 3.96 5.61 2.49
CA HIS A 145 3.43 5.85 3.83
C HIS A 145 4.57 5.88 4.84
N VAL A 146 4.64 6.97 5.60
CA VAL A 146 5.62 7.12 6.69
C VAL A 146 5.21 6.24 7.86
N GLY A 147 6.12 5.42 8.35
CA GLY A 147 5.85 4.55 9.50
C GLY A 147 7.11 4.21 10.28
N GLY A 148 7.07 4.44 11.57
CA GLY A 148 7.81 3.78 12.62
C GLY A 148 9.32 3.99 12.77
N ASN A 149 10.02 4.65 11.85
CA ASN A 149 11.45 4.98 12.02
C ASN A 149 11.78 6.30 11.34
N PRO A 150 12.78 7.04 11.84
CA PRO A 150 13.20 8.28 11.20
C PRO A 150 13.59 8.02 9.74
N LEU A 151 13.25 8.97 8.87
CA LEU A 151 13.63 8.99 7.47
C LEU A 151 15.16 9.16 7.38
N GLN A 152 15.88 8.08 7.56
CA GLN A 152 17.29 8.04 7.18
C GLN A 152 17.36 7.40 5.80
N LEU A 153 17.76 8.19 4.82
CA LEU A 153 18.21 7.67 3.54
C LEU A 153 19.43 6.79 3.83
N LYS A 154 19.24 5.50 3.79
CA LYS A 154 20.34 4.57 3.95
C LYS A 154 21.25 4.64 2.73
N PRO A 155 22.57 4.42 2.89
CA PRO A 155 23.52 4.44 1.76
C PRO A 155 23.09 3.53 0.61
N GLU A 156 22.35 2.46 0.89
CA GLU A 156 21.85 1.51 -0.09
C GLU A 156 20.86 2.12 -1.08
N TRP A 157 20.22 3.24 -0.75
CA TRP A 157 19.36 3.98 -1.69
C TRP A 157 20.15 4.57 -2.87
N SER A 158 21.45 4.78 -2.70
CA SER A 158 22.33 5.19 -3.78
C SER A 158 22.67 4.05 -4.75
N ASN A 159 22.49 2.80 -4.34
CA ASN A 159 22.70 1.62 -5.20
C ASN A 159 21.50 1.37 -6.13
N ASN A 160 21.30 2.27 -7.08
CA ASN A 160 20.19 2.23 -8.04
C ASN A 160 20.61 1.74 -9.44
N GLY A 161 21.87 1.27 -9.61
CA GLY A 161 22.42 0.84 -10.88
C GLY A 161 22.81 1.98 -11.83
N ARG A 162 22.74 3.24 -11.40
CA ARG A 162 22.99 4.44 -12.21
C ARG A 162 24.24 5.23 -11.83
N GLY A 163 25.10 4.68 -10.94
CA GLY A 163 26.26 5.37 -10.40
C GLY A 163 25.93 6.30 -9.22
N ALA A 164 26.94 6.95 -8.67
CA ALA A 164 26.77 7.80 -7.49
C ALA A 164 25.78 8.94 -7.77
N THR A 165 24.65 8.91 -7.08
CA THR A 165 23.75 10.07 -7.03
C THR A 165 24.36 11.11 -6.09
N ARG A 166 24.41 12.36 -6.52
CA ARG A 166 24.77 13.46 -5.62
C ARG A 166 23.77 13.48 -4.45
N ASP A 167 24.28 13.48 -3.24
CA ASP A 167 23.53 13.80 -2.05
C ASP A 167 22.96 15.22 -2.18
N TRP A 168 21.72 15.34 -2.60
CA TRP A 168 21.09 16.66 -2.70
C TRP A 168 20.59 17.18 -1.34
N MET A 169 20.72 16.35 -0.30
CA MET A 169 20.39 16.70 1.09
C MET A 169 21.65 17.00 1.94
N GLY A 170 22.82 16.98 1.35
CA GLY A 170 24.09 17.27 2.00
C GLY A 170 24.74 18.51 1.41
N GLY A 171 24.08 19.63 1.52
CA GLY A 171 24.65 20.94 1.23
C GLY A 171 24.86 21.73 2.49
#